data_77273ea90c0f8c7b9d06f11bab98add6
#
_entry.id   77273ea90c0f8c7b9d06f11bab98add6
#
_cell.length_a   1.000
_cell.length_b   1.000
_cell.length_c   1.000
_cell.angle_alpha   90.00
_cell.angle_beta   90.00
_cell.angle_gamma   90.00
#
_symmetry.space_group_name_H-M   'P 1'
#
loop_
_entity.id
_entity.type
_entity.pdbx_description
1 polymer ?
#
loop_
_entity_poly.entity_id
_entity_poly.type
_entity_poly.pdbx_seq_one_letter_code
_entity_poly.pdbx_strand_id
1 'polypeptide(L)'
;MRTNTTLPRRSLRPGRNIALPVVLTALLASCGAPGAQSPLSDTPTDVSTSIGDEPVTLDVLVSTPDVPLYEALGEAFQAEHPDVTVQVTGEDFNSLTTNVPRLISGTEVPDLVRLASFGNLVEDKLLTNLDPYAEAYGWTAWPQSQFASTRVGDDGRQRGTGHLYGAGPGFGLTGIYYNKSLAEQIGMSEPPATLGDLEESMQKAKDAGLLPMMVNGKDGGLAYPLQNLQMNSADGTQVVQDWNYNTPGADIDTPALVDAATTLQGWSDEGYLPEDVNSIDQTQAPARFAEGEGVFFPSGNWQAPVLQEAGGGEIGFFLFPPDDAGEPFTAMTAAGVLAIPTRSDQHDVAAAFLDFIQTDDGARQSTLDLLGLPPGGPEDASLPDSEPGSLVAGTVESFQMLLESDGLVDFMSNSTASMHANTLVPQTQLLVAGKTSPAEFSAAIQKDYEEAEK
;
A
#
# COMPACT_ATOMS: atom_id res chain seq x y z
N MET A 1 -42.89 -55.25 -29.26
CA MET A 1 -43.26 -56.28 -28.33
C MET A 1 -43.27 -55.70 -26.94
N ARG A 2 -44.39 -55.19 -26.48
CA ARG A 2 -45.47 -55.71 -25.61
C ARG A 2 -44.95 -56.73 -24.62
N THR A 3 -44.91 -56.39 -23.29
CA THR A 3 -45.99 -56.91 -22.42
C THR A 3 -46.01 -56.17 -21.09
N ASN A 4 -47.17 -55.63 -20.76
CA ASN A 4 -47.70 -55.27 -19.46
C ASN A 4 -47.79 -56.45 -18.52
N THR A 5 -47.69 -56.26 -17.21
CA THR A 5 -48.47 -57.02 -16.24
C THR A 5 -48.80 -56.15 -15.00
N THR A 6 -50.08 -56.08 -14.73
CA THR A 6 -50.80 -55.34 -13.71
C THR A 6 -51.12 -56.17 -12.46
N LEU A 7 -51.06 -55.52 -11.26
CA LEU A 7 -51.93 -55.59 -10.06
C LEU A 7 -52.24 -56.95 -9.38
N PRO A 8 -52.58 -57.02 -8.05
CA PRO A 8 -53.77 -56.37 -7.53
C PRO A 8 -53.68 -55.71 -6.11
N ARG A 9 -54.69 -54.84 -5.91
CA ARG A 9 -55.11 -54.26 -4.63
C ARG A 9 -55.73 -55.34 -3.70
N ARG A 10 -55.56 -55.16 -2.37
CA ARG A 10 -56.53 -55.66 -1.36
C ARG A 10 -56.84 -54.59 -0.33
N SER A 11 -58.15 -54.41 -0.17
CA SER A 11 -58.84 -53.50 0.72
C SER A 11 -59.31 -54.19 2.01
N LEU A 12 -59.71 -53.34 3.01
CA LEU A 12 -60.71 -53.54 4.08
C LEU A 12 -60.12 -53.97 5.44
N ARG A 13 -60.53 -53.48 6.58
CA ARG A 13 -61.50 -52.52 7.10
C ARG A 13 -61.19 -52.29 8.62
N PRO A 14 -61.89 -51.44 9.40
CA PRO A 14 -61.37 -50.68 10.50
C PRO A 14 -61.69 -51.28 11.89
N GLY A 15 -60.89 -50.90 12.87
CA GLY A 15 -61.06 -51.25 14.30
C GLY A 15 -60.59 -50.12 15.26
N ARG A 16 -61.46 -49.62 15.91
CA ARG A 16 -61.90 -48.74 16.98
C ARG A 16 -60.87 -48.44 18.08
N ASN A 17 -60.68 -47.16 18.31
CA ASN A 17 -60.33 -46.34 19.48
C ASN A 17 -59.89 -47.02 20.80
N ILE A 18 -58.73 -46.60 21.29
CA ILE A 18 -58.51 -46.27 22.72
C ILE A 18 -57.50 -45.08 22.74
N ALA A 19 -57.91 -43.96 23.37
CA ALA A 19 -57.07 -42.77 23.58
C ALA A 19 -56.24 -42.91 24.82
N LEU A 20 -54.95 -42.68 24.72
CA LEU A 20 -54.07 -42.32 25.84
C LEU A 20 -53.24 -41.09 25.46
N PRO A 21 -53.15 -40.03 26.27
CA PRO A 21 -52.33 -38.89 25.96
C PRO A 21 -50.87 -39.18 26.32
N VAL A 22 -50.01 -39.25 25.29
CA VAL A 22 -48.57 -39.22 25.47
C VAL A 22 -48.16 -37.77 25.27
N VAL A 23 -47.66 -37.16 26.35
CA VAL A 23 -46.96 -35.86 26.32
C VAL A 23 -45.64 -36.05 25.55
N LEU A 24 -45.60 -35.59 24.32
CA LEU A 24 -44.39 -35.59 23.50
C LEU A 24 -43.65 -34.28 23.71
N THR A 25 -42.63 -34.32 24.57
CA THR A 25 -41.64 -33.24 24.68
C THR A 25 -40.86 -33.20 23.36
N ALA A 26 -41.17 -32.24 22.50
CA ALA A 26 -40.42 -31.99 21.28
C ALA A 26 -39.07 -31.35 21.63
N LEU A 27 -38.04 -32.17 21.68
CA LEU A 27 -36.64 -31.70 21.51
C LEU A 27 -36.50 -31.28 20.05
N LEU A 28 -36.54 -29.96 19.78
CA LEU A 28 -36.11 -29.38 18.54
C LEU A 28 -34.57 -29.55 18.43
N ALA A 29 -34.14 -30.69 17.93
CA ALA A 29 -32.80 -30.83 17.39
C ALA A 29 -32.78 -30.00 16.09
N SER A 30 -32.21 -28.82 16.16
CA SER A 30 -31.81 -28.04 15.01
C SER A 30 -30.77 -28.84 14.21
N CYS A 31 -31.20 -29.58 13.21
CA CYS A 31 -30.31 -30.06 12.17
C CYS A 31 -29.93 -28.86 11.31
N GLY A 32 -28.83 -28.14 11.69
CA GLY A 32 -28.15 -27.27 10.78
C GLY A 32 -27.71 -28.09 9.57
N ALA A 33 -27.98 -27.61 8.38
CA ALA A 33 -27.50 -28.22 7.15
C ALA A 33 -25.97 -28.28 7.20
N PRO A 34 -25.32 -29.40 6.83
CA PRO A 34 -23.87 -29.45 6.73
C PRO A 34 -23.45 -28.51 5.62
N GLY A 35 -22.75 -27.39 5.94
CA GLY A 35 -22.23 -26.46 4.96
C GLY A 35 -22.63 -24.99 5.13
N ALA A 36 -23.49 -24.62 6.08
CA ALA A 36 -23.65 -23.23 6.46
C ALA A 36 -22.43 -22.83 7.35
N GLN A 37 -21.37 -22.35 6.74
CA GLN A 37 -20.36 -21.60 7.46
C GLN A 37 -21.07 -20.41 8.12
N SER A 38 -20.83 -20.19 9.40
CA SER A 38 -21.25 -18.94 10.07
C SER A 38 -20.71 -17.77 9.24
N PRO A 39 -21.48 -16.68 9.07
CA PRO A 39 -20.92 -15.48 8.45
C PRO A 39 -19.61 -15.13 9.18
N LEU A 40 -18.52 -14.95 8.42
CA LEU A 40 -17.25 -14.51 8.98
C LEU A 40 -17.48 -13.17 9.69
N SER A 41 -17.11 -13.07 10.94
CA SER A 41 -17.01 -11.80 11.66
C SER A 41 -15.61 -11.26 11.40
N ASP A 42 -15.53 -10.03 10.91
CA ASP A 42 -14.29 -9.30 10.74
C ASP A 42 -13.72 -8.76 12.08
N THR A 43 -14.54 -8.74 13.12
CA THR A 43 -14.15 -8.22 14.43
C THR A 43 -13.97 -9.37 15.43
N PRO A 44 -12.75 -9.63 15.91
CA PRO A 44 -12.47 -10.59 16.98
C PRO A 44 -13.19 -10.19 18.28
N THR A 45 -13.75 -11.16 19.00
CA THR A 45 -14.42 -10.94 20.29
C THR A 45 -13.54 -11.29 21.48
N ASP A 46 -12.59 -12.20 21.26
CA ASP A 46 -11.61 -12.64 22.27
C ASP A 46 -10.22 -12.44 21.65
N VAL A 47 -9.45 -11.46 22.13
CA VAL A 47 -8.08 -11.18 21.70
C VAL A 47 -7.10 -11.44 22.83
N SER A 48 -5.93 -11.95 22.47
CA SER A 48 -4.86 -12.22 23.44
C SER A 48 -3.56 -11.52 23.00
N THR A 49 -2.87 -10.92 23.97
CA THR A 49 -1.48 -10.45 23.80
C THR A 49 -0.46 -11.54 24.15
N SER A 50 -0.92 -12.74 24.56
CA SER A 50 -0.07 -13.89 24.83
C SER A 50 -0.14 -14.86 23.67
N ILE A 51 1.03 -15.20 23.11
CA ILE A 51 1.17 -16.10 21.95
C ILE A 51 0.96 -17.59 22.33
N GLY A 52 1.08 -17.94 23.61
CA GLY A 52 1.05 -19.34 24.06
C GLY A 52 2.40 -20.07 23.89
N ASP A 53 2.41 -21.35 24.27
CA ASP A 53 3.64 -22.20 24.25
C ASP A 53 3.54 -23.35 23.21
N GLU A 54 2.55 -23.35 22.33
CA GLU A 54 2.39 -24.35 21.29
C GLU A 54 3.10 -23.89 20.00
N PRO A 55 3.83 -24.80 19.32
CA PRO A 55 4.49 -24.45 18.07
C PRO A 55 3.52 -23.93 17.01
N VAL A 56 3.81 -22.75 16.46
CA VAL A 56 2.98 -22.10 15.45
C VAL A 56 3.84 -21.57 14.29
N THR A 57 3.27 -21.58 13.09
CA THR A 57 3.86 -20.94 11.92
C THR A 57 3.05 -19.69 11.59
N LEU A 58 3.74 -18.57 11.36
CA LEU A 58 3.18 -17.31 10.89
C LEU A 58 3.62 -17.11 9.43
N ASP A 59 2.67 -17.19 8.51
CA ASP A 59 2.91 -17.02 7.08
C ASP A 59 2.73 -15.55 6.67
N VAL A 60 3.82 -14.91 6.20
CA VAL A 60 3.87 -13.49 5.84
C VAL A 60 4.08 -13.34 4.35
N LEU A 61 3.12 -12.74 3.64
CA LEU A 61 3.20 -12.46 2.21
C LEU A 61 3.47 -10.98 1.96
N VAL A 62 4.60 -10.69 1.31
CA VAL A 62 5.07 -9.33 1.06
C VAL A 62 5.50 -9.12 -0.39
N SER A 63 5.87 -7.91 -0.78
CA SER A 63 6.51 -7.68 -2.07
C SER A 63 7.96 -8.18 -2.07
N THR A 64 8.46 -8.63 -3.21
CA THR A 64 9.81 -9.19 -3.31
C THR A 64 10.91 -8.25 -2.77
N PRO A 65 10.90 -6.92 -3.00
CA PRO A 65 11.88 -6.03 -2.40
C PRO A 65 11.84 -5.94 -0.88
N ASP A 66 10.69 -6.24 -0.25
CA ASP A 66 10.50 -6.14 1.19
C ASP A 66 10.96 -7.40 1.94
N VAL A 67 11.19 -8.52 1.22
CA VAL A 67 11.54 -9.82 1.82
C VAL A 67 12.72 -9.72 2.79
N PRO A 68 13.85 -9.07 2.48
CA PRO A 68 14.98 -8.99 3.40
C PRO A 68 14.62 -8.38 4.76
N LEU A 69 13.76 -7.36 4.77
CA LEU A 69 13.29 -6.77 6.03
C LEU A 69 12.47 -7.78 6.83
N TYR A 70 11.45 -8.39 6.21
CA TYR A 70 10.55 -9.28 6.95
C TYR A 70 11.20 -10.60 7.37
N GLU A 71 12.24 -11.06 6.67
CA GLU A 71 13.09 -12.16 7.14
C GLU A 71 13.87 -11.74 8.40
N ALA A 72 14.49 -10.55 8.41
CA ALA A 72 15.21 -10.04 9.59
C ALA A 72 14.27 -9.81 10.79
N LEU A 73 13.08 -9.22 10.56
CA LEU A 73 12.05 -9.04 11.59
C LEU A 73 11.55 -10.40 12.12
N GLY A 74 11.35 -11.37 11.23
CA GLY A 74 10.95 -12.72 11.59
C GLY A 74 12.00 -13.43 12.44
N GLU A 75 13.29 -13.34 12.12
CA GLU A 75 14.38 -13.88 12.91
C GLU A 75 14.45 -13.24 14.30
N ALA A 76 14.29 -11.92 14.39
CA ALA A 76 14.27 -11.19 15.65
C ALA A 76 13.06 -11.60 16.52
N PHE A 77 11.88 -11.69 15.95
CA PHE A 77 10.67 -12.13 16.64
C PHE A 77 10.77 -13.57 17.15
N GLN A 78 11.30 -14.49 16.34
CA GLN A 78 11.55 -15.88 16.73
C GLN A 78 12.56 -16.01 17.88
N ALA A 79 13.52 -15.08 17.99
CA ALA A 79 14.48 -15.08 19.10
C ALA A 79 13.80 -14.80 20.45
N GLU A 80 12.74 -14.00 20.47
CA GLU A 80 11.91 -13.73 21.65
C GLU A 80 10.82 -14.77 21.85
N HIS A 81 10.33 -15.39 20.77
CA HIS A 81 9.25 -16.36 20.72
C HIS A 81 9.68 -17.67 20.06
N PRO A 82 10.46 -18.53 20.73
CA PRO A 82 11.09 -19.69 20.12
C PRO A 82 10.12 -20.78 19.61
N ASP A 83 8.85 -20.74 20.04
CA ASP A 83 7.80 -21.63 19.54
C ASP A 83 7.10 -21.08 18.27
N VAL A 84 7.42 -19.87 17.84
CA VAL A 84 6.92 -19.29 16.59
C VAL A 84 7.93 -19.49 15.47
N THR A 85 7.45 -19.90 14.28
CA THR A 85 8.24 -19.90 13.04
C THR A 85 7.63 -18.90 12.08
N VAL A 86 8.38 -17.87 11.67
CA VAL A 86 7.94 -16.90 10.68
C VAL A 86 8.40 -17.35 9.29
N GLN A 87 7.48 -17.51 8.35
CA GLN A 87 7.76 -17.85 6.95
C GLN A 87 7.40 -16.67 6.06
N VAL A 88 8.41 -16.11 5.38
CA VAL A 88 8.22 -14.97 4.48
C VAL A 88 8.18 -15.44 3.04
N THR A 89 7.16 -14.99 2.31
CA THR A 89 7.03 -15.23 0.87
C THR A 89 6.94 -13.90 0.13
N GLY A 90 7.72 -13.73 -0.94
CA GLY A 90 7.73 -12.54 -1.77
C GLY A 90 7.00 -12.77 -3.10
N GLU A 91 6.15 -11.82 -3.52
CA GLU A 91 5.61 -11.72 -4.87
C GLU A 91 6.03 -10.39 -5.52
N ASP A 92 6.04 -10.35 -6.86
CA ASP A 92 6.13 -9.08 -7.59
C ASP A 92 4.97 -8.15 -7.17
N PHE A 93 5.25 -6.87 -6.99
CA PHE A 93 4.27 -5.92 -6.42
C PHE A 93 2.96 -5.84 -7.22
N ASN A 94 3.03 -5.82 -8.56
CA ASN A 94 1.83 -5.79 -9.40
C ASN A 94 1.05 -7.11 -9.31
N SER A 95 1.77 -8.23 -9.22
CA SER A 95 1.18 -9.56 -9.02
C SER A 95 0.52 -9.65 -7.65
N LEU A 96 1.19 -9.18 -6.61
CA LEU A 96 0.68 -9.12 -5.25
C LEU A 96 -0.63 -8.33 -5.19
N THR A 97 -0.65 -7.07 -5.66
CA THR A 97 -1.84 -6.21 -5.65
C THR A 97 -3.03 -6.82 -6.39
N THR A 98 -2.77 -7.53 -7.50
CA THR A 98 -3.82 -8.19 -8.30
C THR A 98 -4.33 -9.48 -7.64
N ASN A 99 -3.46 -10.24 -6.98
CA ASN A 99 -3.76 -11.58 -6.48
C ASN A 99 -4.33 -11.59 -5.05
N VAL A 100 -4.00 -10.61 -4.22
CA VAL A 100 -4.37 -10.57 -2.80
C VAL A 100 -5.87 -10.83 -2.56
N PRO A 101 -6.82 -10.18 -3.25
CA PRO A 101 -8.24 -10.43 -3.00
C PRO A 101 -8.61 -11.91 -3.18
N ARG A 102 -8.05 -12.56 -4.19
CA ARG A 102 -8.28 -13.98 -4.46
C ARG A 102 -7.59 -14.88 -3.43
N LEU A 103 -6.36 -14.55 -3.02
CA LEU A 103 -5.59 -15.33 -2.04
C LEU A 103 -6.28 -15.34 -0.68
N ILE A 104 -6.64 -14.17 -0.15
CA ILE A 104 -7.24 -14.05 1.19
C ILE A 104 -8.71 -14.51 1.25
N SER A 105 -9.39 -14.63 0.11
CA SER A 105 -10.70 -15.28 0.03
C SER A 105 -10.64 -16.80 -0.11
N GLY A 106 -9.46 -17.36 -0.33
CA GLY A 106 -9.19 -18.80 -0.54
C GLY A 106 -9.25 -19.66 0.72
N THR A 107 -8.65 -20.84 0.63
CA THR A 107 -8.54 -21.81 1.74
C THR A 107 -7.12 -21.90 2.31
N GLU A 108 -6.12 -21.52 1.55
CA GLU A 108 -4.72 -21.39 1.99
C GLU A 108 -4.43 -19.89 2.04
N VAL A 109 -4.51 -19.31 3.22
CA VAL A 109 -4.49 -17.86 3.43
C VAL A 109 -3.25 -17.52 4.23
N PRO A 110 -2.42 -16.54 3.81
CA PRO A 110 -1.35 -16.05 4.66
C PRO A 110 -1.91 -15.41 5.93
N ASP A 111 -1.12 -15.39 6.99
CA ASP A 111 -1.54 -14.80 8.27
C ASP A 111 -1.37 -13.28 8.28
N LEU A 112 -0.36 -12.80 7.56
CA LEU A 112 -0.12 -11.39 7.29
C LEU A 112 0.08 -11.16 5.80
N VAL A 113 -0.52 -10.12 5.27
CA VAL A 113 -0.40 -9.77 3.86
C VAL A 113 -0.10 -8.29 3.66
N ARG A 114 0.89 -7.99 2.82
CA ARG A 114 1.18 -6.63 2.38
C ARG A 114 0.07 -6.12 1.47
N LEU A 115 -0.53 -5.00 1.84
CA LEU A 115 -1.55 -4.32 1.04
C LEU A 115 -1.00 -3.06 0.39
N ALA A 116 -1.37 -2.82 -0.86
CA ALA A 116 -1.27 -1.53 -1.52
C ALA A 116 -2.53 -0.69 -1.29
N SER A 117 -3.70 -1.34 -1.34
CA SER A 117 -5.01 -0.71 -1.16
C SER A 117 -5.93 -1.64 -0.39
N PHE A 118 -6.87 -1.07 0.36
CA PHE A 118 -7.94 -1.83 1.00
C PHE A 118 -9.04 -2.21 -0.01
N GLY A 119 -9.32 -1.33 -0.98
CA GLY A 119 -10.38 -1.54 -1.97
C GLY A 119 -11.68 -2.05 -1.32
N ASN A 120 -12.28 -3.11 -1.88
CA ASN A 120 -13.48 -3.73 -1.33
C ASN A 120 -13.19 -4.80 -0.25
N LEU A 121 -11.93 -4.98 0.17
CA LEU A 121 -11.54 -6.06 1.09
C LEU A 121 -12.22 -5.95 2.45
N VAL A 122 -12.45 -4.71 2.92
CA VAL A 122 -13.16 -4.45 4.19
C VAL A 122 -14.66 -4.68 4.02
N GLU A 123 -15.28 -4.16 2.95
CA GLU A 123 -16.69 -4.38 2.63
C GLU A 123 -17.01 -5.89 2.50
N ASP A 124 -16.12 -6.63 1.85
CA ASP A 124 -16.24 -8.09 1.67
C ASP A 124 -15.87 -8.89 2.93
N LYS A 125 -15.49 -8.22 4.02
CA LYS A 125 -15.08 -8.80 5.31
C LYS A 125 -13.91 -9.78 5.19
N LEU A 126 -12.97 -9.48 4.32
CA LEU A 126 -11.77 -10.28 4.09
C LEU A 126 -10.62 -9.90 5.01
N LEU A 127 -10.69 -8.74 5.68
CA LEU A 127 -9.68 -8.24 6.61
C LEU A 127 -10.22 -8.19 8.03
N THR A 128 -9.35 -8.43 8.99
CA THR A 128 -9.64 -8.38 10.41
C THR A 128 -9.62 -6.95 10.92
N ASN A 129 -10.68 -6.56 11.63
CA ASN A 129 -10.72 -5.30 12.39
C ASN A 129 -9.73 -5.39 13.56
N LEU A 130 -8.76 -4.50 13.57
CA LEU A 130 -7.67 -4.48 14.55
C LEU A 130 -7.96 -3.60 15.78
N ASP A 131 -9.12 -2.93 15.89
CA ASP A 131 -9.43 -2.09 17.04
C ASP A 131 -9.34 -2.86 18.38
N PRO A 132 -9.80 -4.13 18.51
CA PRO A 132 -9.62 -4.88 19.75
C PRO A 132 -8.14 -5.12 20.10
N TYR A 133 -7.29 -5.34 19.11
CA TYR A 133 -5.84 -5.46 19.30
C TYR A 133 -5.20 -4.11 19.63
N ALA A 134 -5.62 -3.05 18.95
CA ALA A 134 -5.14 -1.69 19.22
C ALA A 134 -5.45 -1.26 20.67
N GLU A 135 -6.59 -1.69 21.24
CA GLU A 135 -6.91 -1.48 22.65
C GLU A 135 -6.01 -2.35 23.55
N ALA A 136 -5.85 -3.64 23.23
CA ALA A 136 -5.09 -4.60 24.04
C ALA A 136 -3.60 -4.27 24.11
N TYR A 137 -2.98 -3.84 23.00
CA TYR A 137 -1.57 -3.43 22.91
C TYR A 137 -1.33 -1.95 23.21
N GLY A 138 -2.39 -1.15 23.40
CA GLY A 138 -2.27 0.27 23.73
C GLY A 138 -1.96 1.18 22.54
N TRP A 139 -2.15 0.73 21.28
CA TRP A 139 -1.95 1.56 20.07
C TRP A 139 -2.87 2.77 20.02
N THR A 140 -3.98 2.73 20.76
CA THR A 140 -4.91 3.87 20.89
C THR A 140 -4.29 5.10 21.56
N ALA A 141 -3.17 4.92 22.28
CA ALA A 141 -2.42 6.02 22.90
C ALA A 141 -1.35 6.63 21.96
N TRP A 142 -1.08 6.00 20.81
CA TRP A 142 -0.10 6.50 19.86
C TRP A 142 -0.67 7.63 18.98
N PRO A 143 0.18 8.40 18.27
CA PRO A 143 -0.29 9.41 17.31
C PRO A 143 -1.24 8.79 16.27
N GLN A 144 -2.51 9.17 16.28
CA GLN A 144 -3.53 8.53 15.46
C GLN A 144 -3.42 8.88 13.96
N SER A 145 -2.70 9.93 13.61
CA SER A 145 -2.39 10.29 12.22
C SER A 145 -1.66 9.18 11.47
N GLN A 146 -0.80 8.41 12.17
CA GLN A 146 -0.09 7.28 11.56
C GLN A 146 -1.01 6.14 11.08
N PHE A 147 -2.21 6.05 11.62
CA PHE A 147 -3.21 5.05 11.26
C PHE A 147 -4.30 5.58 10.31
N ALA A 148 -4.27 6.86 9.96
CA ALA A 148 -5.35 7.47 9.16
C ALA A 148 -5.58 6.71 7.85
N SER A 149 -4.52 6.39 7.11
CA SER A 149 -4.63 5.68 5.83
C SER A 149 -5.09 4.23 5.95
N THR A 150 -5.05 3.64 7.15
CA THR A 150 -5.41 2.24 7.42
C THR A 150 -6.75 2.09 8.15
N ARG A 151 -7.43 3.21 8.41
CA ARG A 151 -8.79 3.23 8.93
C ARG A 151 -9.81 3.24 7.79
N VAL A 152 -10.87 2.45 7.97
CA VAL A 152 -11.97 2.35 7.00
C VAL A 152 -13.30 2.47 7.77
N GLY A 153 -14.22 3.26 7.23
CA GLY A 153 -15.53 3.52 7.79
C GLY A 153 -16.46 2.29 7.81
N ASP A 154 -17.60 2.43 8.49
CA ASP A 154 -18.62 1.36 8.61
C ASP A 154 -19.20 0.93 7.26
N ASP A 155 -19.07 1.75 6.22
CA ASP A 155 -19.47 1.42 4.85
C ASP A 155 -18.48 0.46 4.15
N GLY A 156 -17.34 0.19 4.78
CA GLY A 156 -16.27 -0.65 4.25
C GLY A 156 -15.43 0.00 3.13
N ARG A 157 -15.63 1.28 2.86
CA ARG A 157 -15.02 1.98 1.71
C ARG A 157 -14.34 3.30 2.06
N GLN A 158 -15.02 4.20 2.80
CA GLN A 158 -14.46 5.49 3.15
C GLN A 158 -13.26 5.31 4.07
N ARG A 159 -12.09 5.81 3.66
CA ARG A 159 -10.84 5.74 4.40
C ARG A 159 -10.64 6.97 5.29
N GLY A 160 -9.65 6.93 6.17
CA GLY A 160 -9.33 8.04 7.07
C GLY A 160 -10.17 8.09 8.34
N THR A 161 -11.21 7.29 8.45
CA THR A 161 -12.14 7.24 9.60
C THR A 161 -12.54 5.79 9.91
N GLY A 162 -13.24 5.57 11.02
CA GLY A 162 -13.77 4.26 11.36
C GLY A 162 -12.74 3.34 11.99
N HIS A 163 -12.75 2.07 11.58
CA HIS A 163 -12.02 0.98 12.19
C HIS A 163 -10.64 0.76 11.59
N LEU A 164 -9.70 0.25 12.38
CA LEU A 164 -8.34 -0.05 11.97
C LEU A 164 -8.26 -1.43 11.30
N TYR A 165 -7.67 -1.53 10.11
CA TYR A 165 -7.52 -2.78 9.36
C TYR A 165 -6.07 -3.12 8.96
N GLY A 166 -5.12 -2.30 9.35
CA GLY A 166 -3.73 -2.59 9.07
C GLY A 166 -2.77 -1.69 9.83
N ALA A 167 -1.54 -2.16 9.96
CA ALA A 167 -0.42 -1.41 10.51
C ALA A 167 0.83 -1.78 9.71
N GLY A 168 1.85 -0.93 9.72
CA GLY A 168 3.06 -1.17 8.96
C GLY A 168 4.31 -0.83 9.73
N PRO A 169 5.48 -1.29 9.26
CA PRO A 169 6.74 -1.09 9.96
C PRO A 169 7.22 0.36 9.92
N GLY A 170 6.79 1.14 8.93
CA GLY A 170 7.24 2.51 8.75
C GLY A 170 6.60 3.18 7.54
N PHE A 171 7.03 4.41 7.25
CA PHE A 171 6.40 5.27 6.26
C PHE A 171 7.30 5.47 5.03
N GLY A 172 6.78 5.07 3.87
CA GLY A 172 7.31 5.47 2.59
C GLY A 172 6.96 6.93 2.29
N LEU A 173 7.89 7.69 1.74
CA LEU A 173 7.64 9.01 1.19
C LEU A 173 8.35 9.16 -0.16
N THR A 174 7.79 9.96 -1.06
CA THR A 174 8.39 10.23 -2.36
C THR A 174 9.15 11.55 -2.37
N GLY A 175 10.15 11.60 -3.25
CA GLY A 175 10.93 12.78 -3.55
C GLY A 175 11.75 12.54 -4.82
N ILE A 176 12.84 13.25 -4.97
CA ILE A 176 13.72 13.18 -6.14
C ILE A 176 15.14 12.90 -5.68
N TYR A 177 15.70 11.77 -6.11
CA TYR A 177 17.14 11.55 -6.03
C TYR A 177 17.85 12.30 -7.14
N TYR A 178 19.07 12.76 -6.88
CA TYR A 178 19.89 13.40 -7.89
C TYR A 178 21.35 12.97 -7.82
N ASN A 179 21.97 12.84 -8.97
CA ASN A 179 23.39 12.57 -9.07
C ASN A 179 24.16 13.89 -8.93
N LYS A 180 24.91 14.04 -7.82
CA LYS A 180 25.63 15.28 -7.48
C LYS A 180 26.67 15.67 -8.54
N SER A 181 27.41 14.69 -9.08
CA SER A 181 28.41 14.95 -10.10
C SER A 181 27.80 15.43 -11.42
N LEU A 182 26.65 14.87 -11.83
CA LEU A 182 25.94 15.31 -13.03
C LEU A 182 25.24 16.66 -12.79
N ALA A 183 24.70 16.89 -11.60
CA ALA A 183 24.13 18.16 -11.17
C ALA A 183 25.16 19.29 -11.23
N GLU A 184 26.40 19.05 -10.74
CA GLU A 184 27.49 20.01 -10.85
C GLU A 184 27.86 20.33 -12.32
N GLN A 185 27.84 19.33 -13.20
CA GLN A 185 28.11 19.54 -14.64
C GLN A 185 27.11 20.50 -15.30
N ILE A 186 25.85 20.53 -14.85
CA ILE A 186 24.81 21.44 -15.34
C ILE A 186 24.75 22.75 -14.56
N GLY A 187 25.67 22.95 -13.60
CA GLY A 187 25.76 24.16 -12.79
C GLY A 187 24.74 24.22 -11.65
N MET A 188 24.17 23.09 -11.23
CA MET A 188 23.29 23.00 -10.08
C MET A 188 24.12 22.84 -8.80
N SER A 189 24.11 23.86 -7.94
CA SER A 189 24.85 23.86 -6.66
C SER A 189 24.00 23.44 -5.46
N GLU A 190 22.69 23.60 -5.57
CA GLU A 190 21.69 23.25 -4.56
C GLU A 190 20.46 22.64 -5.24
N PRO A 191 19.65 21.83 -4.54
CA PRO A 191 18.40 21.32 -5.07
C PRO A 191 17.47 22.43 -5.54
N PRO A 192 16.68 22.19 -6.61
CA PRO A 192 15.67 23.14 -7.11
C PRO A 192 14.69 23.53 -6.01
N ALA A 193 14.42 24.82 -5.87
CA ALA A 193 13.50 25.35 -4.87
C ALA A 193 12.05 25.43 -5.39
N THR A 194 11.87 25.45 -6.71
CA THR A 194 10.58 25.49 -7.39
C THR A 194 10.51 24.50 -8.55
N LEU A 195 9.30 24.19 -8.99
CA LEU A 195 9.10 23.37 -10.20
C LEU A 195 9.80 23.99 -11.42
N GLY A 196 9.72 25.31 -11.58
CA GLY A 196 10.41 26.01 -12.66
C GLY A 196 11.92 25.85 -12.62
N ASP A 197 12.54 25.85 -11.41
CA ASP A 197 13.99 25.61 -11.27
C ASP A 197 14.35 24.15 -11.62
N LEU A 198 13.48 23.18 -11.31
CA LEU A 198 13.64 21.79 -11.70
C LEU A 198 13.60 21.64 -13.23
N GLU A 199 12.62 22.25 -13.88
CA GLU A 199 12.48 22.21 -15.34
C GLU A 199 13.66 22.91 -16.05
N GLU A 200 14.14 24.05 -15.52
CA GLU A 200 15.36 24.69 -16.01
C GLU A 200 16.57 23.77 -15.88
N SER A 201 16.70 23.04 -14.77
CA SER A 201 17.78 22.08 -14.56
C SER A 201 17.68 20.87 -15.50
N MET A 202 16.47 20.38 -15.77
CA MET A 202 16.24 19.32 -16.78
C MET A 202 16.62 19.80 -18.19
N GLN A 203 16.27 21.03 -18.54
CA GLN A 203 16.68 21.60 -19.84
C GLN A 203 18.21 21.70 -19.95
N LYS A 204 18.89 22.16 -18.90
CA LYS A 204 20.37 22.21 -18.88
C LYS A 204 21.00 20.82 -19.01
N ALA A 205 20.41 19.81 -18.39
CA ALA A 205 20.86 18.42 -18.52
C ALA A 205 20.74 17.94 -19.97
N LYS A 206 19.59 18.17 -20.61
CA LYS A 206 19.37 17.85 -22.01
C LYS A 206 20.36 18.56 -22.94
N ASP A 207 20.59 19.87 -22.73
CA ASP A 207 21.53 20.66 -23.51
C ASP A 207 22.99 20.18 -23.35
N ALA A 208 23.32 19.60 -22.19
CA ALA A 208 24.60 18.95 -21.93
C ALA A 208 24.70 17.52 -22.51
N GLY A 209 23.64 17.01 -23.13
CA GLY A 209 23.57 15.65 -23.68
C GLY A 209 23.42 14.57 -22.60
N LEU A 210 22.94 14.94 -21.41
CA LEU A 210 22.62 14.04 -20.33
C LEU A 210 21.13 13.68 -20.37
N LEU A 211 20.76 12.50 -19.84
CA LEU A 211 19.37 12.19 -19.58
C LEU A 211 18.88 13.03 -18.39
N PRO A 212 17.86 13.90 -18.54
CA PRO A 212 17.38 14.70 -17.42
C PRO A 212 16.83 13.87 -16.27
N MET A 213 15.89 12.94 -16.56
CA MET A 213 15.16 12.23 -15.52
C MET A 213 15.07 10.73 -15.84
N MET A 214 15.57 9.88 -14.95
CA MET A 214 15.34 8.44 -14.97
C MET A 214 13.98 8.15 -14.32
N VAL A 215 13.17 7.25 -14.89
CA VAL A 215 11.85 6.86 -14.34
C VAL A 215 11.54 5.41 -14.70
N ASN A 216 10.90 4.66 -13.81
CA ASN A 216 10.39 3.31 -14.05
C ASN A 216 8.92 3.34 -14.51
N GLY A 217 8.68 3.44 -15.81
CA GLY A 217 7.32 3.50 -16.35
C GLY A 217 6.57 2.17 -16.38
N LYS A 218 7.29 1.02 -16.30
CA LYS A 218 6.69 -0.31 -16.43
C LYS A 218 5.76 -0.66 -15.27
N ASP A 219 6.06 -0.19 -14.08
CA ASP A 219 5.40 -0.57 -12.83
C ASP A 219 4.98 0.62 -11.94
N GLY A 220 4.77 1.79 -12.55
CA GLY A 220 4.04 2.89 -11.94
C GLY A 220 4.87 4.08 -11.48
N GLY A 221 6.19 4.11 -11.71
CA GLY A 221 7.03 5.25 -11.31
C GLY A 221 6.65 6.59 -11.95
N LEU A 222 5.96 6.57 -13.09
CA LEU A 222 5.41 7.78 -13.72
C LEU A 222 4.33 8.47 -12.86
N ALA A 223 3.69 7.74 -11.95
CA ALA A 223 2.70 8.30 -11.04
C ALA A 223 3.33 9.24 -10.00
N TYR A 224 4.62 9.08 -9.67
CA TYR A 224 5.28 9.92 -8.67
C TYR A 224 5.35 11.39 -9.10
N PRO A 225 5.94 11.73 -10.25
CA PRO A 225 5.90 13.11 -10.71
C PRO A 225 4.48 13.59 -11.02
N LEU A 226 3.61 12.74 -11.60
CA LEU A 226 2.24 13.10 -11.92
C LEU A 226 1.44 13.58 -10.70
N GLN A 227 1.43 12.80 -9.62
CA GLN A 227 0.68 13.16 -8.41
C GLN A 227 1.28 14.38 -7.72
N ASN A 228 2.61 14.50 -7.66
CA ASN A 228 3.24 15.70 -7.09
C ASN A 228 2.90 16.97 -7.89
N LEU A 229 2.92 16.91 -9.23
CA LEU A 229 2.48 18.00 -10.09
C LEU A 229 1.02 18.40 -9.82
N GLN A 230 0.13 17.43 -9.62
CA GLN A 230 -1.26 17.70 -9.29
C GLN A 230 -1.40 18.33 -7.90
N MET A 231 -0.67 17.82 -6.90
CA MET A 231 -0.72 18.34 -5.53
C MET A 231 -0.20 19.77 -5.40
N ASN A 232 0.69 20.21 -6.30
CA ASN A 232 1.18 21.58 -6.34
C ASN A 232 0.12 22.60 -6.78
N SER A 233 -0.99 22.15 -7.38
CA SER A 233 -2.08 23.07 -7.74
C SER A 233 -2.87 23.55 -6.51
N ALA A 234 -3.56 24.67 -6.64
CA ALA A 234 -4.46 25.17 -5.60
C ALA A 234 -5.49 24.10 -5.20
N ASP A 235 -5.59 23.81 -3.91
CA ASP A 235 -6.42 22.73 -3.34
C ASP A 235 -6.06 21.31 -3.82
N GLY A 236 -4.99 21.11 -4.61
CA GLY A 236 -4.61 19.84 -5.22
C GLY A 236 -4.37 18.74 -4.19
N THR A 237 -3.71 19.06 -3.09
CA THR A 237 -3.48 18.14 -1.96
C THR A 237 -4.80 17.61 -1.38
N GLN A 238 -5.75 18.50 -1.10
CA GLN A 238 -7.05 18.12 -0.54
C GLN A 238 -7.88 17.31 -1.54
N VAL A 239 -7.86 17.67 -2.84
CA VAL A 239 -8.56 16.93 -3.90
C VAL A 239 -8.04 15.49 -3.99
N VAL A 240 -6.73 15.31 -4.00
CA VAL A 240 -6.11 13.97 -4.05
C VAL A 240 -6.43 13.18 -2.79
N GLN A 241 -6.37 13.79 -1.61
CA GLN A 241 -6.65 13.11 -0.35
C GLN A 241 -8.11 12.69 -0.24
N ASP A 242 -9.05 13.57 -0.57
CA ASP A 242 -10.49 13.26 -0.56
C ASP A 242 -10.81 12.10 -1.51
N TRP A 243 -10.21 12.12 -2.68
CA TRP A 243 -10.37 11.06 -3.67
C TRP A 243 -9.74 9.73 -3.21
N ASN A 244 -8.52 9.76 -2.69
CA ASN A 244 -7.86 8.57 -2.14
C ASN A 244 -8.61 7.95 -0.97
N TYR A 245 -9.31 8.78 -0.19
CA TYR A 245 -10.08 8.34 0.98
C TYR A 245 -11.54 8.02 0.69
N ASN A 246 -11.92 7.99 -0.58
CA ASN A 246 -13.29 7.71 -1.02
C ASN A 246 -14.32 8.62 -0.33
N THR A 247 -13.95 9.91 -0.15
CA THR A 247 -14.85 10.92 0.38
C THR A 247 -16.04 11.07 -0.56
N PRO A 248 -17.30 11.03 -0.07
CA PRO A 248 -18.46 11.09 -0.94
C PRO A 248 -18.48 12.34 -1.85
N GLY A 249 -18.52 12.11 -3.17
CA GLY A 249 -18.50 13.17 -4.17
C GLY A 249 -17.12 13.66 -4.58
N ALA A 250 -16.05 12.99 -4.14
CA ALA A 250 -14.70 13.26 -4.61
C ALA A 250 -14.57 12.99 -6.12
N ASP A 251 -13.90 13.91 -6.80
CA ASP A 251 -13.70 13.87 -8.26
C ASP A 251 -12.26 14.29 -8.56
N ILE A 252 -11.51 13.40 -9.23
CA ILE A 252 -10.13 13.66 -9.62
C ILE A 252 -10.02 14.21 -11.04
N ASP A 253 -11.08 14.11 -11.87
CA ASP A 253 -11.11 14.67 -13.23
C ASP A 253 -11.24 16.19 -13.20
N THR A 254 -10.17 16.83 -12.78
CA THR A 254 -10.07 18.27 -12.57
C THR A 254 -9.07 18.92 -13.54
N PRO A 255 -9.14 20.24 -13.76
CA PRO A 255 -8.10 20.94 -14.51
C PRO A 255 -6.69 20.68 -13.97
N ALA A 256 -6.53 20.53 -12.66
CA ALA A 256 -5.23 20.25 -12.02
C ALA A 256 -4.61 18.92 -12.48
N LEU A 257 -5.40 17.83 -12.56
CA LEU A 257 -4.90 16.56 -13.09
C LEU A 257 -4.60 16.65 -14.60
N VAL A 258 -5.42 17.38 -15.36
CA VAL A 258 -5.18 17.61 -16.79
C VAL A 258 -3.89 18.41 -17.01
N ASP A 259 -3.62 19.43 -16.19
CA ASP A 259 -2.40 20.24 -16.26
C ASP A 259 -1.17 19.40 -15.86
N ALA A 260 -1.25 18.61 -14.78
CA ALA A 260 -0.20 17.68 -14.37
C ALA A 260 0.12 16.65 -15.46
N ALA A 261 -0.90 16.07 -16.09
CA ALA A 261 -0.75 15.14 -17.20
C ALA A 261 -0.15 15.81 -18.44
N THR A 262 -0.50 17.08 -18.69
CA THR A 262 0.07 17.88 -19.79
C THR A 262 1.56 18.13 -19.57
N THR A 263 1.95 18.49 -18.36
CA THR A 263 3.35 18.69 -17.98
C THR A 263 4.15 17.40 -18.13
N LEU A 264 3.66 16.27 -17.58
CA LEU A 264 4.35 14.98 -17.69
C LEU A 264 4.48 14.51 -19.15
N GLN A 265 3.45 14.67 -19.98
CA GLN A 265 3.52 14.39 -21.40
C GLN A 265 4.53 15.31 -22.11
N GLY A 266 4.52 16.60 -21.77
CA GLY A 266 5.50 17.57 -22.26
C GLY A 266 6.94 17.18 -21.96
N TRP A 267 7.22 16.70 -20.75
CA TRP A 267 8.55 16.19 -20.38
C TRP A 267 8.99 14.99 -21.24
N SER A 268 8.04 14.11 -21.58
CA SER A 268 8.32 13.00 -22.50
C SER A 268 8.59 13.49 -23.94
N ASP A 269 7.76 14.40 -24.45
CA ASP A 269 7.89 14.97 -25.80
C ASP A 269 9.19 15.77 -25.96
N GLU A 270 9.61 16.45 -24.90
CA GLU A 270 10.90 17.16 -24.83
C GLU A 270 12.09 16.21 -24.67
N GLY A 271 11.88 14.90 -24.47
CA GLY A 271 12.96 13.93 -24.30
C GLY A 271 13.66 14.05 -22.94
N TYR A 272 12.95 14.46 -21.90
CA TYR A 272 13.47 14.46 -20.54
C TYR A 272 13.44 13.07 -19.90
N LEU A 273 12.61 12.15 -20.42
CA LEU A 273 12.48 10.77 -19.97
C LEU A 273 13.25 9.81 -20.88
N PRO A 274 13.62 8.59 -20.42
CA PRO A 274 14.23 7.58 -21.27
C PRO A 274 13.32 7.19 -22.44
N GLU A 275 13.86 6.95 -23.62
CA GLU A 275 13.09 6.47 -24.78
C GLU A 275 12.39 5.14 -24.50
N ASP A 276 12.97 4.30 -23.65
CA ASP A 276 12.47 3.00 -23.24
C ASP A 276 11.72 3.01 -21.89
N VAL A 277 11.28 4.18 -21.41
CA VAL A 277 10.67 4.40 -20.09
C VAL A 277 9.61 3.36 -19.72
N ASN A 278 8.74 2.98 -20.66
CA ASN A 278 7.67 2.00 -20.45
C ASN A 278 8.16 0.54 -20.28
N SER A 279 9.45 0.30 -20.46
CA SER A 279 10.09 -1.02 -20.30
C SER A 279 10.94 -1.12 -19.03
N ILE A 280 11.24 0.01 -18.40
CA ILE A 280 12.09 0.09 -17.20
C ILE A 280 11.23 -0.22 -15.98
N ASP A 281 11.66 -1.17 -15.17
CA ASP A 281 10.99 -1.55 -13.92
C ASP A 281 11.68 -0.94 -12.68
N GLN A 282 11.04 -1.14 -11.52
CA GLN A 282 11.48 -0.58 -10.24
C GLN A 282 12.85 -1.11 -9.74
N THR A 283 13.39 -2.18 -10.33
CA THR A 283 14.72 -2.70 -10.03
C THR A 283 15.77 -2.19 -11.01
N GLN A 284 15.37 -1.98 -12.26
CA GLN A 284 16.26 -1.47 -13.31
C GLN A 284 16.54 0.02 -13.18
N ALA A 285 15.53 0.83 -12.82
CA ALA A 285 15.69 2.28 -12.75
C ALA A 285 16.76 2.71 -11.72
N PRO A 286 16.73 2.27 -10.45
CA PRO A 286 17.77 2.65 -9.49
C PRO A 286 19.15 2.11 -9.87
N ALA A 287 19.25 0.94 -10.49
CA ALA A 287 20.53 0.40 -10.96
C ALA A 287 21.13 1.27 -12.08
N ARG A 288 20.34 1.62 -13.10
CA ARG A 288 20.76 2.52 -14.20
C ARG A 288 21.11 3.92 -13.68
N PHE A 289 20.30 4.44 -12.74
CA PHE A 289 20.57 5.73 -12.12
C PHE A 289 21.90 5.73 -11.31
N ALA A 290 22.17 4.69 -10.53
CA ALA A 290 23.42 4.53 -9.80
C ALA A 290 24.65 4.41 -10.73
N GLU A 291 24.47 3.87 -11.94
CA GLU A 291 25.49 3.84 -12.99
C GLU A 291 25.69 5.20 -13.71
N GLY A 292 24.91 6.22 -13.33
CA GLY A 292 25.00 7.60 -13.87
C GLY A 292 24.07 7.86 -15.05
N GLU A 293 23.05 7.04 -15.29
CA GLU A 293 22.03 7.31 -16.29
C GLU A 293 20.89 8.15 -15.67
N GLY A 294 20.92 9.44 -15.93
CA GLY A 294 19.96 10.42 -15.43
C GLY A 294 20.54 11.35 -14.36
N VAL A 295 20.17 12.63 -14.44
CA VAL A 295 20.50 13.63 -13.42
C VAL A 295 19.57 13.49 -12.23
N PHE A 296 18.27 13.27 -12.49
CA PHE A 296 17.20 13.14 -11.50
C PHE A 296 16.54 11.77 -11.57
N PHE A 297 16.02 11.29 -10.42
CA PHE A 297 15.25 10.06 -10.32
C PHE A 297 14.15 10.23 -9.28
N PRO A 298 12.89 10.55 -9.67
CA PRO A 298 11.76 10.58 -8.77
C PRO A 298 11.43 9.16 -8.29
N SER A 299 11.50 8.96 -7.00
CA SER A 299 11.16 7.69 -6.34
C SER A 299 10.94 7.93 -4.84
N GLY A 300 10.80 6.86 -4.07
CA GLY A 300 10.60 6.96 -2.63
C GLY A 300 11.85 6.60 -1.82
N ASN A 301 11.78 6.92 -0.52
CA ASN A 301 12.85 6.66 0.45
C ASN A 301 13.24 5.18 0.56
N TRP A 302 12.37 4.24 0.14
CA TRP A 302 12.70 2.80 0.04
C TRP A 302 13.85 2.48 -0.93
N GLN A 303 14.27 3.43 -1.76
CA GLN A 303 15.46 3.28 -2.60
C GLN A 303 16.73 3.79 -1.91
N ALA A 304 16.61 4.52 -0.79
CA ALA A 304 17.76 5.17 -0.16
C ALA A 304 18.86 4.18 0.27
N PRO A 305 18.56 3.03 0.92
CA PRO A 305 19.59 2.08 1.29
C PRO A 305 20.37 1.52 0.09
N VAL A 306 19.63 1.11 -0.96
CA VAL A 306 20.24 0.55 -2.19
C VAL A 306 21.07 1.59 -2.92
N LEU A 307 20.58 2.82 -3.07
CA LEU A 307 21.30 3.90 -3.73
C LEU A 307 22.50 4.39 -2.91
N GLN A 308 22.40 4.36 -1.58
CA GLN A 308 23.53 4.68 -0.69
C GLN A 308 24.65 3.66 -0.84
N GLU A 309 24.33 2.37 -0.91
CA GLU A 309 25.32 1.31 -1.13
C GLU A 309 25.96 1.43 -2.52
N ALA A 310 25.17 1.66 -3.57
CA ALA A 310 25.66 1.70 -4.94
C ALA A 310 26.38 3.02 -5.29
N GLY A 311 25.88 4.17 -4.86
CA GLY A 311 26.34 5.50 -5.25
C GLY A 311 27.22 6.22 -4.23
N GLY A 312 27.36 5.66 -3.03
CA GLY A 312 28.08 6.33 -1.94
C GLY A 312 27.58 7.75 -1.67
N GLY A 313 28.47 8.70 -1.43
CA GLY A 313 28.12 10.10 -1.19
C GLY A 313 27.75 10.92 -2.44
N GLU A 314 27.73 10.31 -3.62
CA GLU A 314 27.50 10.99 -4.90
C GLU A 314 26.00 11.17 -5.24
N ILE A 315 25.10 10.57 -4.46
CA ILE A 315 23.65 10.72 -4.63
C ILE A 315 23.11 11.60 -3.50
N GLY A 316 22.20 12.51 -3.84
CA GLY A 316 21.43 13.32 -2.91
C GLY A 316 19.93 13.05 -3.06
N PHE A 317 19.14 13.57 -2.12
CA PHE A 317 17.69 13.48 -2.13
C PHE A 317 17.09 14.83 -1.76
N PHE A 318 15.97 15.20 -2.38
CA PHE A 318 15.17 16.36 -2.01
C PHE A 318 13.69 16.09 -2.28
N LEU A 319 12.81 16.79 -1.57
CA LEU A 319 11.37 16.72 -1.81
C LEU A 319 11.01 17.31 -3.17
N PHE A 320 9.96 16.79 -3.81
CA PHE A 320 9.48 17.39 -5.06
C PHE A 320 9.15 18.87 -4.81
N PRO A 321 9.74 19.80 -5.60
CA PRO A 321 9.60 21.22 -5.30
C PRO A 321 8.19 21.74 -5.62
N PRO A 322 7.68 22.70 -4.82
CA PRO A 322 6.42 23.39 -5.09
C PRO A 322 6.51 24.31 -6.32
N ASP A 323 5.37 24.82 -6.78
CA ASP A 323 5.33 25.79 -7.88
C ASP A 323 6.01 27.11 -7.51
N ASP A 324 5.74 27.64 -6.32
CA ASP A 324 6.30 28.88 -5.82
C ASP A 324 7.20 28.68 -4.59
N ALA A 325 8.31 29.41 -4.55
CA ALA A 325 9.25 29.33 -3.43
C ALA A 325 8.59 29.77 -2.11
N GLY A 326 8.70 28.93 -1.10
CA GLY A 326 8.15 29.19 0.25
C GLY A 326 6.76 28.58 0.47
N GLU A 327 6.15 27.94 -0.52
CA GLU A 327 5.01 27.06 -0.30
C GLU A 327 5.44 25.80 0.45
N PRO A 328 4.52 25.17 1.23
CA PRO A 328 4.83 23.93 1.94
C PRO A 328 5.10 22.79 0.95
N PHE A 329 6.08 21.97 1.29
CA PHE A 329 6.32 20.74 0.53
C PHE A 329 5.21 19.74 0.79
N THR A 330 4.86 18.99 -0.26
CA THR A 330 3.97 17.83 -0.20
C THR A 330 4.67 16.60 -0.75
N ALA A 331 4.30 15.43 -0.27
CA ALA A 331 4.81 14.19 -0.80
C ALA A 331 3.76 13.07 -0.68
N MET A 332 3.84 12.12 -1.60
CA MET A 332 3.10 10.89 -1.47
C MET A 332 3.68 10.07 -0.34
N THR A 333 2.80 9.50 0.49
CA THR A 333 3.19 8.65 1.62
C THR A 333 2.31 7.41 1.67
N ALA A 334 2.87 6.32 2.15
CA ALA A 334 2.09 5.17 2.60
C ALA A 334 2.82 4.48 3.76
N ALA A 335 2.07 4.11 4.79
CA ALA A 335 2.54 3.08 5.71
C ALA A 335 2.76 1.78 4.92
N GLY A 336 3.83 1.06 5.20
CA GLY A 336 4.08 -0.26 4.61
C GLY A 336 3.07 -1.30 5.09
N VAL A 337 1.78 -1.13 4.79
CA VAL A 337 0.65 -1.77 5.45
C VAL A 337 0.69 -3.28 5.37
N LEU A 338 0.71 -3.93 6.54
CA LEU A 338 0.34 -5.33 6.71
C LEU A 338 -1.08 -5.41 7.28
N ALA A 339 -1.87 -6.34 6.78
CA ALA A 339 -3.20 -6.64 7.28
C ALA A 339 -3.31 -8.12 7.64
N ILE A 340 -4.22 -8.45 8.56
CA ILE A 340 -4.53 -9.81 8.96
C ILE A 340 -5.80 -10.24 8.20
N PRO A 341 -5.74 -11.24 7.32
CA PRO A 341 -6.93 -11.79 6.69
C PRO A 341 -7.88 -12.40 7.72
N THR A 342 -9.18 -12.19 7.56
CA THR A 342 -10.22 -12.74 8.46
C THR A 342 -10.19 -14.27 8.55
N ARG A 343 -9.60 -14.94 7.57
CA ARG A 343 -9.48 -16.40 7.51
C ARG A 343 -8.17 -16.96 8.05
N SER A 344 -7.25 -16.10 8.52
CA SER A 344 -6.08 -16.56 9.26
C SER A 344 -6.52 -17.35 10.50
N ASP A 345 -5.78 -18.36 10.86
CA ASP A 345 -5.95 -19.09 12.14
C ASP A 345 -5.00 -18.54 13.22
N GLN A 346 -4.15 -17.54 12.90
CA GLN A 346 -3.07 -17.03 13.76
C GLN A 346 -3.24 -15.53 14.10
N HIS A 347 -4.46 -15.05 14.28
CA HIS A 347 -4.74 -13.63 14.52
C HIS A 347 -3.93 -13.02 15.68
N ASP A 348 -3.85 -13.70 16.83
CA ASP A 348 -3.14 -13.19 18.00
C ASP A 348 -1.62 -13.12 17.76
N VAL A 349 -1.04 -14.12 17.10
CA VAL A 349 0.39 -14.14 16.74
C VAL A 349 0.71 -13.08 15.70
N ALA A 350 -0.16 -12.91 14.72
CA ALA A 350 -0.03 -11.87 13.69
C ALA A 350 -0.11 -10.47 14.32
N ALA A 351 -1.03 -10.24 15.25
CA ALA A 351 -1.14 -8.96 15.96
C ALA A 351 0.08 -8.70 16.87
N ALA A 352 0.61 -9.74 17.54
CA ALA A 352 1.84 -9.64 18.30
C ALA A 352 3.05 -9.26 17.43
N PHE A 353 3.13 -9.83 16.23
CA PHE A 353 4.18 -9.46 15.28
C PHE A 353 4.02 -8.01 14.79
N LEU A 354 2.78 -7.53 14.54
CA LEU A 354 2.51 -6.12 14.22
C LEU A 354 2.91 -5.17 15.36
N ASP A 355 2.69 -5.55 16.61
CA ASP A 355 3.12 -4.77 17.77
C ASP A 355 4.65 -4.72 17.87
N PHE A 356 5.30 -5.90 17.77
CA PHE A 356 6.75 -6.05 17.81
C PHE A 356 7.47 -5.18 16.80
N ILE A 357 7.05 -5.18 15.54
CA ILE A 357 7.72 -4.41 14.48
C ILE A 357 7.66 -2.89 14.69
N GLN A 358 6.76 -2.39 15.53
CA GLN A 358 6.60 -0.98 15.84
C GLN A 358 7.16 -0.57 17.20
N THR A 359 7.39 -1.52 18.11
CA THR A 359 7.80 -1.23 19.50
C THR A 359 9.20 -1.70 19.84
N ASP A 360 9.72 -2.74 19.17
CA ASP A 360 11.09 -3.21 19.41
C ASP A 360 12.11 -2.31 18.71
N ASP A 361 13.12 -1.85 19.45
CA ASP A 361 14.13 -0.92 18.95
C ASP A 361 14.96 -1.52 17.79
N GLY A 362 15.26 -2.83 17.85
CA GLY A 362 16.02 -3.52 16.81
C GLY A 362 15.18 -3.71 15.53
N ALA A 363 13.89 -4.02 15.66
CA ALA A 363 12.96 -4.12 14.55
C ALA A 363 12.79 -2.75 13.84
N ARG A 364 12.65 -1.69 14.61
CA ARG A 364 12.55 -0.30 14.13
C ARG A 364 13.83 0.14 13.41
N GLN A 365 15.00 -0.20 13.96
CA GLN A 365 16.30 0.05 13.31
C GLN A 365 16.42 -0.71 12.00
N SER A 366 16.05 -2.01 11.98
CA SER A 366 16.05 -2.83 10.77
C SER A 366 15.13 -2.26 9.66
N THR A 367 13.99 -1.70 10.05
CA THR A 367 13.07 -1.04 9.11
C THR A 367 13.72 0.15 8.40
N LEU A 368 14.43 0.99 9.16
CA LEU A 368 15.15 2.11 8.58
C LEU A 368 16.35 1.66 7.74
N ASP A 369 17.16 0.73 8.26
CA ASP A 369 18.40 0.30 7.60
C ASP A 369 18.16 -0.45 6.29
N LEU A 370 17.12 -1.31 6.24
CA LEU A 370 16.86 -2.18 5.10
C LEU A 370 15.90 -1.58 4.07
N LEU A 371 14.94 -0.77 4.50
CA LEU A 371 13.97 -0.14 3.60
C LEU A 371 13.99 1.39 3.61
N GLY A 372 14.79 2.04 4.46
CA GLY A 372 14.83 3.50 4.55
C GLY A 372 13.50 4.11 5.04
N LEU A 373 12.65 3.31 5.70
CA LEU A 373 11.34 3.76 6.17
C LEU A 373 11.43 4.25 7.62
N PRO A 374 11.16 5.54 7.92
CA PRO A 374 10.98 5.99 9.29
C PRO A 374 9.86 5.18 9.96
N PRO A 375 10.12 4.51 11.11
CA PRO A 375 9.10 3.67 11.74
C PRO A 375 8.02 4.50 12.43
N GLY A 376 6.81 3.93 12.52
CA GLY A 376 5.73 4.39 13.36
C GLY A 376 5.93 4.07 14.84
N GLY A 377 4.84 3.97 15.61
CA GLY A 377 4.84 3.50 16.99
C GLY A 377 4.51 4.57 18.02
N PRO A 378 4.89 4.35 19.30
CA PRO A 378 4.65 5.28 20.40
C PRO A 378 5.23 6.67 20.17
N GLU A 379 4.58 7.72 20.70
CA GLU A 379 5.04 9.10 20.57
C GLU A 379 6.42 9.35 21.22
N ASP A 380 6.71 8.61 22.30
CA ASP A 380 7.97 8.71 23.05
C ASP A 380 9.08 7.77 22.53
N ALA A 381 8.77 6.97 21.50
CA ALA A 381 9.79 6.14 20.85
C ALA A 381 10.79 7.01 20.07
N SER A 382 12.07 6.81 20.34
CA SER A 382 13.13 7.47 19.58
C SER A 382 13.12 7.01 18.12
N LEU A 383 13.42 7.93 17.19
CA LEU A 383 13.73 7.51 15.82
C LEU A 383 15.03 6.69 15.83
N PRO A 384 15.13 5.65 14.98
CA PRO A 384 16.37 4.91 14.81
C PRO A 384 17.53 5.79 14.41
N ASP A 385 18.74 5.36 14.78
CA ASP A 385 19.97 6.06 14.43
C ASP A 385 20.25 5.98 12.91
N SER A 386 20.65 7.11 12.32
CA SER A 386 21.15 7.16 10.95
C SER A 386 22.48 7.89 10.89
N GLU A 387 23.37 7.49 9.96
CA GLU A 387 24.66 8.16 9.80
C GLU A 387 24.44 9.61 9.32
N PRO A 388 24.91 10.63 10.08
CA PRO A 388 24.71 12.02 9.70
C PRO A 388 25.23 12.34 8.30
N GLY A 389 24.41 12.96 7.46
CA GLY A 389 24.72 13.27 6.07
C GLY A 389 24.62 12.09 5.10
N SER A 390 24.18 10.92 5.58
CA SER A 390 23.84 9.80 4.70
C SER A 390 22.55 10.09 3.91
N LEU A 391 22.34 9.33 2.85
CA LEU A 391 21.11 9.45 2.04
C LEU A 391 19.87 9.09 2.86
N VAL A 392 19.96 8.06 3.70
CA VAL A 392 18.88 7.66 4.61
C VAL A 392 18.56 8.78 5.61
N ALA A 393 19.58 9.42 6.22
CA ALA A 393 19.35 10.55 7.13
C ALA A 393 18.61 11.70 6.43
N GLY A 394 18.95 12.01 5.17
CA GLY A 394 18.26 13.04 4.39
C GLY A 394 16.78 12.72 4.13
N THR A 395 16.43 11.44 3.96
CA THR A 395 15.03 11.04 3.81
C THR A 395 14.27 11.14 5.13
N VAL A 396 14.89 10.84 6.27
CA VAL A 396 14.30 11.02 7.61
C VAL A 396 14.04 12.51 7.90
N GLU A 397 15.01 13.38 7.59
CA GLU A 397 14.84 14.84 7.71
C GLU A 397 13.68 15.35 6.85
N SER A 398 13.57 14.85 5.61
CA SER A 398 12.46 15.18 4.70
C SER A 398 11.11 14.73 5.26
N PHE A 399 11.04 13.56 5.88
CA PHE A 399 9.82 13.07 6.53
C PHE A 399 9.38 13.98 7.69
N GLN A 400 10.34 14.43 8.52
CA GLN A 400 10.04 15.37 9.61
C GLN A 400 9.49 16.71 9.08
N MET A 401 10.09 17.25 8.01
CA MET A 401 9.59 18.47 7.36
C MET A 401 8.14 18.32 6.88
N LEU A 402 7.79 17.18 6.31
CA LEU A 402 6.44 16.88 5.82
C LEU A 402 5.43 16.72 6.96
N LEU A 403 5.84 16.13 8.09
CA LEU A 403 4.99 16.06 9.30
C LEU A 403 4.68 17.46 9.85
N GLU A 404 5.65 18.37 9.86
CA GLU A 404 5.49 19.74 10.34
C GLU A 404 4.55 20.58 9.44
N SER A 405 4.50 20.26 8.14
CA SER A 405 3.69 21.00 7.14
C SER A 405 2.34 20.36 6.82
N ASP A 406 1.99 19.21 7.45
CA ASP A 406 0.83 18.38 7.09
C ASP A 406 0.81 18.00 5.58
N GLY A 407 2.03 17.80 5.03
CA GLY A 407 2.26 17.61 3.60
C GLY A 407 2.19 16.16 3.12
N LEU A 408 1.78 15.21 3.97
CA LEU A 408 1.73 13.79 3.64
C LEU A 408 0.36 13.42 3.02
N VAL A 409 0.37 12.88 1.79
CA VAL A 409 -0.83 12.49 1.04
C VAL A 409 -0.69 11.05 0.55
N ASP A 410 -1.72 10.25 0.71
CA ASP A 410 -1.68 8.85 0.23
C ASP A 410 -1.54 8.77 -1.30
N PHE A 411 -0.99 7.65 -1.77
CA PHE A 411 -0.80 7.40 -3.20
C PHE A 411 -2.14 7.28 -3.93
N MET A 412 -2.28 7.94 -5.07
CA MET A 412 -3.43 7.76 -5.98
C MET A 412 -3.66 6.29 -6.36
N SER A 413 -2.59 5.52 -6.47
CA SER A 413 -2.65 4.08 -6.72
C SER A 413 -3.40 3.28 -5.66
N ASN A 414 -3.62 3.85 -4.47
CA ASN A 414 -4.27 3.19 -3.33
C ASN A 414 -5.77 3.50 -3.23
N SER A 415 -6.32 4.33 -4.11
CA SER A 415 -7.74 4.74 -4.07
C SER A 415 -8.70 3.58 -4.22
N THR A 416 -8.40 2.63 -5.12
CA THR A 416 -9.16 1.39 -5.30
C THR A 416 -8.23 0.20 -5.48
N ALA A 417 -8.73 -1.03 -5.32
CA ALA A 417 -7.94 -2.25 -5.50
C ALA A 417 -7.41 -2.42 -6.94
N SER A 418 -8.10 -1.87 -7.94
CA SER A 418 -7.75 -1.98 -9.35
C SER A 418 -6.91 -0.82 -9.88
N MET A 419 -6.93 0.32 -9.21
CA MET A 419 -6.38 1.59 -9.72
C MET A 419 -4.93 1.46 -10.18
N HIS A 420 -4.07 0.90 -9.36
CA HIS A 420 -2.65 0.80 -9.71
C HIS A 420 -2.43 0.02 -11.01
N ALA A 421 -2.76 -1.27 -11.01
CA ALA A 421 -2.37 -2.19 -12.08
C ALA A 421 -3.25 -2.07 -13.34
N ASN A 422 -4.53 -1.77 -13.18
CA ASN A 422 -5.47 -1.81 -14.29
C ASN A 422 -5.66 -0.45 -14.97
N THR A 423 -5.36 0.65 -14.28
CA THR A 423 -5.66 1.99 -14.82
C THR A 423 -4.46 2.93 -14.75
N LEU A 424 -3.92 3.23 -13.58
CA LEU A 424 -2.90 4.26 -13.44
C LEU A 424 -1.63 3.92 -14.23
N VAL A 425 -1.10 2.69 -14.08
CA VAL A 425 0.09 2.25 -14.83
C VAL A 425 -0.14 2.26 -16.34
N PRO A 426 -1.17 1.57 -16.90
CA PRO A 426 -1.38 1.60 -18.34
C PRO A 426 -1.69 3.01 -18.90
N GLN A 427 -2.45 3.82 -18.18
CA GLN A 427 -2.81 5.16 -18.64
C GLN A 427 -1.61 6.12 -18.64
N THR A 428 -0.74 6.08 -17.62
CA THR A 428 0.51 6.87 -17.64
C THR A 428 1.45 6.43 -18.76
N GLN A 429 1.54 5.12 -19.04
CA GLN A 429 2.30 4.62 -20.19
C GLN A 429 1.75 5.10 -21.53
N LEU A 430 0.42 5.13 -21.70
CA LEU A 430 -0.22 5.68 -22.89
C LEU A 430 0.00 7.18 -23.02
N LEU A 431 -0.05 7.91 -21.89
CA LEU A 431 0.15 9.36 -21.86
C LEU A 431 1.54 9.74 -22.35
N VAL A 432 2.61 9.17 -21.76
CA VAL A 432 3.98 9.48 -22.16
C VAL A 432 4.35 8.93 -23.55
N ALA A 433 3.60 7.97 -24.06
CA ALA A 433 3.72 7.48 -25.44
C ALA A 433 2.92 8.33 -26.46
N GLY A 434 2.24 9.41 -26.02
CA GLY A 434 1.38 10.24 -26.89
C GLY A 434 0.17 9.49 -27.48
N LYS A 435 -0.29 8.44 -26.81
CA LYS A 435 -1.40 7.57 -27.23
C LYS A 435 -2.75 7.95 -26.62
N THR A 436 -2.76 8.76 -25.60
CA THR A 436 -3.93 9.37 -24.97
C THR A 436 -3.65 10.84 -24.72
N SER A 437 -4.67 11.68 -24.79
CA SER A 437 -4.53 13.09 -24.41
C SER A 437 -4.62 13.25 -22.88
N PRO A 438 -4.09 14.34 -22.29
CA PRO A 438 -4.23 14.63 -20.86
C PRO A 438 -5.68 14.59 -20.36
N ALA A 439 -6.63 15.13 -21.12
CA ALA A 439 -8.05 15.12 -20.77
C ALA A 439 -8.66 13.71 -20.81
N GLU A 440 -8.30 12.88 -21.81
CA GLU A 440 -8.74 11.48 -21.87
C GLU A 440 -8.11 10.65 -20.76
N PHE A 441 -6.87 10.93 -20.39
CA PHE A 441 -6.19 10.35 -19.25
C PHE A 441 -6.95 10.63 -17.95
N SER A 442 -7.22 11.91 -17.65
CA SER A 442 -7.92 12.35 -16.43
C SER A 442 -9.30 11.69 -16.33
N ALA A 443 -10.09 11.74 -17.39
CA ALA A 443 -11.40 11.10 -17.43
C ALA A 443 -11.35 9.57 -17.27
N ALA A 444 -10.29 8.90 -17.76
CA ALA A 444 -10.12 7.46 -17.60
C ALA A 444 -9.83 7.06 -16.14
N ILE A 445 -9.05 7.86 -15.43
CA ILE A 445 -8.75 7.66 -14.00
C ILE A 445 -10.04 7.77 -13.17
N GLN A 446 -10.81 8.86 -13.36
CA GLN A 446 -12.07 9.06 -12.63
C GLN A 446 -13.10 7.97 -12.96
N LYS A 447 -13.19 7.57 -14.22
CA LYS A 447 -14.12 6.52 -14.64
C LYS A 447 -13.86 5.17 -13.98
N ASP A 448 -12.59 4.73 -13.86
CA ASP A 448 -12.24 3.47 -13.19
C ASP A 448 -12.61 3.53 -11.71
N TYR A 449 -12.34 4.66 -11.06
CA TYR A 449 -12.74 4.91 -9.68
C TYR A 449 -14.25 4.75 -9.48
N GLU A 450 -15.08 5.39 -10.32
CA GLU A 450 -16.53 5.29 -10.25
C GLU A 450 -17.05 3.87 -10.58
N GLU A 451 -16.34 3.11 -11.41
CA GLU A 451 -16.68 1.71 -11.72
C GLU A 451 -16.36 0.77 -10.56
N ALA A 452 -15.29 1.04 -9.82
CA ALA A 452 -14.92 0.27 -8.63
C ALA A 452 -15.86 0.52 -7.44
N GLU A 453 -16.56 1.68 -7.42
CA GLU A 453 -17.51 2.03 -6.37
C GLU A 453 -18.93 1.46 -6.57
N LYS A 454 -19.21 0.80 -7.70
CA LYS A 454 -20.53 0.22 -8.03
C LYS A 454 -20.66 -1.22 -7.59
#